data_31496ab483b9933f67feb1a4bea2b2e4
#
_entry.id   31496ab483b9933f67feb1a4bea2b2e4
#
_cell.length_a   1.000
_cell.length_b   1.000
_cell.length_c   1.000
_cell.angle_alpha   90.00
_cell.angle_beta   90.00
_cell.angle_gamma   90.00
#
_symmetry.space_group_name_H-M   'P 1'
#
loop_
_entity.id
_entity.type
_entity.pdbx_description
1 polymer ?
#
loop_
_entity_poly.entity_id
_entity_poly.type
_entity_poly.pdbx_seq_one_letter_code
_entity_poly.pdbx_strand_id
1 'polypeptide(L)'
;ACPVGALQEKDGIKAVDDLLASDKHVYVQTAPAVRAALGEEFGLPMGTPVTGKMVAALRRLGFEKVFDTDYAADLTILEEGTELVHRIQNQGVLPMITSCSPGWVKYCETYNADFIPNLSSCKSPHEMLGAVIKTYYADKTGIDPRDMKVVSVMPCTAKKFEAKRPELNENGEQDVDEVITTRELARMIRAAGIDFASLPDEEFDSVLGESTGAGVIFGATGGVMEAALRFAYEVLTGKTLENVEFEAVRGLEGVKEASLELGGLKLNIAVAHGTANAQKVLDSVRSGELYGVEAWGNGY
;
A
#
# COMPACT_ATOMS: atom_id res chain seq x y z
N ALA A 1 -15.10 13.22 -12.73
CA ALA A 1 -16.01 13.73 -11.70
C ALA A 1 -17.43 13.85 -12.28
N CYS A 2 -18.46 13.44 -11.51
CA CYS A 2 -19.86 13.59 -11.94
C CYS A 2 -20.32 15.02 -11.65
N PRO A 3 -20.73 15.82 -12.66
CA PRO A 3 -21.07 17.24 -12.45
C PRO A 3 -22.35 17.45 -11.64
N VAL A 4 -23.17 16.42 -11.49
CA VAL A 4 -24.45 16.47 -10.74
C VAL A 4 -24.40 15.70 -9.42
N GLY A 5 -23.21 15.24 -8.99
CA GLY A 5 -23.03 14.53 -7.72
C GLY A 5 -23.74 13.16 -7.63
N ALA A 6 -24.16 12.57 -8.76
CA ALA A 6 -24.82 11.26 -8.78
C ALA A 6 -23.85 10.10 -8.45
N LEU A 7 -22.55 10.28 -8.73
CA LEU A 7 -21.52 9.35 -8.34
C LEU A 7 -20.81 9.88 -7.09
N GLN A 8 -20.91 9.14 -6.01
CA GLN A 8 -20.29 9.45 -4.73
C GLN A 8 -19.50 8.24 -4.23
N GLU A 9 -18.49 8.47 -3.39
CA GLU A 9 -17.81 7.40 -2.69
C GLU A 9 -18.78 6.74 -1.69
N LYS A 10 -18.63 5.43 -1.48
CA LYS A 10 -19.36 4.73 -0.44
C LYS A 10 -18.81 5.19 0.93
N ASP A 11 -19.69 5.78 1.76
CA ASP A 11 -19.32 6.21 3.10
C ASP A 11 -19.11 5.01 4.03
N GLY A 12 -17.95 4.97 4.71
CA GLY A 12 -17.58 3.93 5.66
C GLY A 12 -17.72 4.35 7.13
N ILE A 13 -18.05 5.62 7.42
CA ILE A 13 -18.05 6.16 8.79
C ILE A 13 -18.98 5.36 9.67
N LYS A 14 -20.25 5.15 9.23
CA LYS A 14 -21.22 4.41 10.03
C LYS A 14 -20.73 2.99 10.38
N ALA A 15 -20.10 2.30 9.44
CA ALA A 15 -19.59 0.95 9.70
C ALA A 15 -18.48 0.97 10.75
N VAL A 16 -17.60 1.97 10.71
CA VAL A 16 -16.54 2.14 11.71
C VAL A 16 -17.12 2.53 13.06
N ASP A 17 -18.11 3.44 13.12
CA ASP A 17 -18.81 3.80 14.36
C ASP A 17 -19.48 2.58 15.01
N ASP A 18 -20.14 1.71 14.19
CA ASP A 18 -20.75 0.48 14.66
C ASP A 18 -19.70 -0.51 15.22
N LEU A 19 -18.49 -0.58 14.61
CA LEU A 19 -17.37 -1.37 15.12
C LEU A 19 -16.87 -0.82 16.46
N LEU A 20 -16.63 0.48 16.54
CA LEU A 20 -16.16 1.15 17.77
C LEU A 20 -17.15 1.05 18.94
N ALA A 21 -18.46 0.94 18.64
CA ALA A 21 -19.49 0.74 19.65
C ALA A 21 -19.71 -0.73 20.04
N SER A 22 -19.03 -1.66 19.39
CA SER A 22 -19.15 -3.12 19.64
C SER A 22 -18.28 -3.55 20.82
N ASP A 23 -18.36 -4.83 21.19
CA ASP A 23 -17.50 -5.48 22.18
C ASP A 23 -16.17 -6.00 21.60
N LYS A 24 -15.84 -5.63 20.36
CA LYS A 24 -14.65 -6.08 19.65
C LYS A 24 -13.43 -5.19 19.93
N HIS A 25 -12.25 -5.78 19.78
CA HIS A 25 -10.99 -5.06 19.80
C HIS A 25 -10.79 -4.37 18.44
N VAL A 26 -10.97 -3.06 18.38
CA VAL A 26 -10.91 -2.31 17.13
C VAL A 26 -9.54 -1.62 17.00
N TYR A 27 -8.78 -2.06 16.03
CA TYR A 27 -7.46 -1.53 15.70
C TYR A 27 -7.54 -0.71 14.42
N VAL A 28 -6.66 0.28 14.30
CA VAL A 28 -6.57 1.10 13.08
C VAL A 28 -5.15 1.17 12.57
N GLN A 29 -5.01 1.17 11.25
CA GLN A 29 -3.75 1.46 10.57
C GLN A 29 -3.90 2.65 9.63
N THR A 30 -2.82 3.39 9.40
CA THR A 30 -2.85 4.58 8.56
C THR A 30 -1.79 4.52 7.47
N ALA A 31 -2.18 4.84 6.23
CA ALA A 31 -1.24 4.99 5.13
C ALA A 31 -0.33 6.21 5.33
N PRO A 32 0.92 6.18 4.81
CA PRO A 32 1.88 7.29 4.97
C PRO A 32 1.36 8.64 4.48
N ALA A 33 0.61 8.69 3.39
CA ALA A 33 0.07 9.92 2.83
C ALA A 33 -0.97 10.60 3.75
N VAL A 34 -1.64 9.85 4.62
CA VAL A 34 -2.68 10.41 5.51
C VAL A 34 -2.08 11.45 6.45
N ARG A 35 -0.90 11.18 7.03
CA ARG A 35 -0.22 12.11 7.96
C ARG A 35 0.19 13.42 7.31
N ALA A 36 0.39 13.44 5.98
CA ALA A 36 0.77 14.65 5.24
C ALA A 36 -0.45 15.43 4.71
N ALA A 37 -1.61 14.76 4.54
CA ALA A 37 -2.81 15.37 3.96
C ALA A 37 -3.87 15.75 5.00
N LEU A 38 -3.94 15.06 6.14
CA LEU A 38 -4.98 15.27 7.15
C LEU A 38 -4.98 16.69 7.73
N GLY A 39 -3.81 17.30 7.87
CA GLY A 39 -3.66 18.67 8.39
C GLY A 39 -4.41 19.73 7.57
N GLU A 40 -4.52 19.54 6.27
CA GLU A 40 -5.23 20.46 5.36
C GLU A 40 -6.73 20.58 5.72
N GLU A 41 -7.33 19.46 6.14
CA GLU A 41 -8.72 19.42 6.59
C GLU A 41 -8.98 20.25 7.85
N PHE A 42 -7.93 20.61 8.58
CA PHE A 42 -7.97 21.43 9.80
C PHE A 42 -7.29 22.79 9.63
N GLY A 43 -7.09 23.22 8.38
CA GLY A 43 -6.58 24.54 8.03
C GLY A 43 -5.06 24.70 8.15
N LEU A 44 -4.32 23.61 8.28
CA LEU A 44 -2.85 23.66 8.24
C LEU A 44 -2.35 23.78 6.79
N PRO A 45 -1.15 24.33 6.57
CA PRO A 45 -0.55 24.37 5.24
C PRO A 45 -0.45 22.99 4.60
N MET A 46 -0.56 22.94 3.26
CA MET A 46 -0.44 21.70 2.48
C MET A 46 0.86 20.97 2.82
N GLY A 47 0.76 19.64 3.01
CA GLY A 47 1.90 18.79 3.30
C GLY A 47 2.46 18.90 4.72
N THR A 48 1.80 19.63 5.63
CA THR A 48 2.22 19.70 7.04
C THR A 48 2.08 18.32 7.70
N PRO A 49 3.18 17.72 8.18
CA PRO A 49 3.12 16.43 8.86
C PRO A 49 2.37 16.54 10.20
N VAL A 50 1.35 15.72 10.39
CA VAL A 50 0.54 15.69 11.62
C VAL A 50 0.49 14.30 12.25
N THR A 51 1.57 13.53 12.11
CA THR A 51 1.64 12.13 12.56
C THR A 51 1.17 11.95 13.99
N GLY A 52 1.77 12.62 14.95
CA GLY A 52 1.45 12.45 16.36
C GLY A 52 0.03 12.91 16.72
N LYS A 53 -0.42 14.02 16.13
CA LYS A 53 -1.81 14.51 16.30
C LYS A 53 -2.84 13.56 15.71
N MET A 54 -2.52 12.95 14.57
CA MET A 54 -3.36 11.93 13.93
C MET A 54 -3.51 10.71 14.85
N VAL A 55 -2.41 10.20 15.39
CA VAL A 55 -2.43 9.08 16.34
C VAL A 55 -3.27 9.43 17.58
N ALA A 56 -3.06 10.61 18.16
CA ALA A 56 -3.83 11.08 19.30
C ALA A 56 -5.33 11.20 18.97
N ALA A 57 -5.69 11.70 17.79
CA ALA A 57 -7.09 11.79 17.35
C ALA A 57 -7.74 10.41 17.23
N LEU A 58 -7.05 9.45 16.62
CA LEU A 58 -7.54 8.07 16.44
C LEU A 58 -7.80 7.40 17.80
N ARG A 59 -6.91 7.56 18.78
CA ARG A 59 -7.15 7.04 20.14
C ARG A 59 -8.36 7.69 20.80
N ARG A 60 -8.57 9.00 20.61
CA ARG A 60 -9.75 9.71 21.14
C ARG A 60 -11.05 9.32 20.46
N LEU A 61 -11.00 8.84 19.21
CA LEU A 61 -12.15 8.25 18.53
C LEU A 61 -12.53 6.86 19.08
N GLY A 62 -11.65 6.24 19.89
CA GLY A 62 -11.92 4.96 20.53
C GLY A 62 -11.18 3.75 19.97
N PHE A 63 -10.27 3.95 19.03
CA PHE A 63 -9.41 2.84 18.55
C PHE A 63 -8.45 2.40 19.66
N GLU A 64 -8.40 1.10 19.91
CA GLU A 64 -7.59 0.50 20.97
C GLU A 64 -6.09 0.57 20.65
N LYS A 65 -5.74 0.36 19.39
CA LYS A 65 -4.39 0.42 18.85
C LYS A 65 -4.34 1.18 17.55
N VAL A 66 -3.25 1.90 17.34
CA VAL A 66 -2.99 2.70 16.14
C VAL A 66 -1.66 2.29 15.55
N PHE A 67 -1.68 1.64 14.40
CA PHE A 67 -0.50 1.10 13.72
C PHE A 67 -0.11 1.93 12.49
N ASP A 68 1.19 1.88 12.16
CA ASP A 68 1.72 2.48 10.95
C ASP A 68 1.78 1.45 9.82
N THR A 69 1.13 1.75 8.68
CA THR A 69 1.20 0.89 7.50
C THR A 69 2.62 0.84 6.89
N ASP A 70 3.51 1.80 7.20
CA ASP A 70 4.92 1.78 6.77
C ASP A 70 5.64 0.52 7.24
N TYR A 71 5.27 -0.02 8.41
CA TYR A 71 5.78 -1.31 8.86
C TYR A 71 5.47 -2.44 7.86
N ALA A 72 4.24 -2.48 7.36
CA ALA A 72 3.86 -3.48 6.36
C ALA A 72 4.41 -3.18 4.97
N ALA A 73 4.80 -1.94 4.68
CA ALA A 73 5.56 -1.63 3.48
C ALA A 73 6.95 -2.30 3.51
N ASP A 74 7.64 -2.28 4.66
CA ASP A 74 8.89 -3.03 4.83
C ASP A 74 8.66 -4.54 4.66
N LEU A 75 7.58 -5.08 5.21
CA LEU A 75 7.23 -6.49 5.03
C LEU A 75 6.95 -6.80 3.55
N THR A 76 6.26 -5.92 2.84
CA THR A 76 6.00 -6.06 1.41
C THR A 76 7.30 -6.12 0.61
N ILE A 77 8.31 -5.32 0.96
CA ILE A 77 9.63 -5.37 0.30
C ILE A 77 10.27 -6.74 0.48
N LEU A 78 10.22 -7.28 1.68
CA LEU A 78 10.80 -8.59 1.97
C LEU A 78 10.09 -9.70 1.17
N GLU A 79 8.78 -9.70 1.12
CA GLU A 79 7.97 -10.71 0.45
C GLU A 79 8.05 -10.57 -1.08
N GLU A 80 7.79 -9.39 -1.64
CA GLU A 80 7.86 -9.16 -3.09
C GLU A 80 9.29 -9.29 -3.63
N GLY A 81 10.28 -8.78 -2.89
CA GLY A 81 11.68 -8.94 -3.26
C GLY A 81 12.12 -10.40 -3.24
N THR A 82 11.66 -11.18 -2.28
CA THR A 82 11.90 -12.63 -2.22
C THR A 82 11.21 -13.34 -3.38
N GLU A 83 9.96 -12.98 -3.71
CA GLU A 83 9.24 -13.51 -4.86
C GLU A 83 9.99 -13.20 -6.16
N LEU A 84 10.50 -11.98 -6.34
CA LEU A 84 11.29 -11.59 -7.51
C LEU A 84 12.55 -12.44 -7.63
N VAL A 85 13.33 -12.57 -6.56
CA VAL A 85 14.54 -13.41 -6.53
C VAL A 85 14.19 -14.87 -6.88
N HIS A 86 13.10 -15.39 -6.31
CA HIS A 86 12.65 -16.77 -6.60
C HIS A 86 12.24 -16.94 -8.07
N ARG A 87 11.52 -15.98 -8.67
CA ARG A 87 11.13 -16.02 -10.11
C ARG A 87 12.37 -15.99 -11.00
N ILE A 88 13.35 -15.16 -10.70
CA ILE A 88 14.62 -15.07 -11.44
C ILE A 88 15.39 -16.40 -11.36
N GLN A 89 15.56 -16.95 -10.16
CA GLN A 89 16.37 -18.16 -9.96
C GLN A 89 15.72 -19.44 -10.52
N ASN A 90 14.39 -19.50 -10.53
CA ASN A 90 13.64 -20.70 -10.92
C ASN A 90 12.94 -20.56 -12.28
N GLN A 91 13.33 -19.60 -13.09
CA GLN A 91 12.72 -19.35 -14.41
C GLN A 91 11.19 -19.17 -14.33
N GLY A 92 10.74 -18.46 -13.30
CA GLY A 92 9.36 -18.10 -13.09
C GLY A 92 8.84 -17.09 -14.12
N VAL A 93 7.57 -16.71 -13.99
CA VAL A 93 6.93 -15.77 -14.95
C VAL A 93 7.50 -14.36 -14.75
N LEU A 94 8.04 -13.82 -15.83
CA LEU A 94 8.54 -12.43 -15.94
C LEU A 94 7.88 -11.75 -17.17
N PRO A 95 7.75 -10.43 -17.18
CA PRO A 95 8.06 -9.51 -16.08
C PRO A 95 7.19 -9.76 -14.83
N MET A 96 7.72 -9.49 -13.64
CA MET A 96 6.93 -9.43 -12.44
C MET A 96 6.36 -8.01 -12.28
N ILE A 97 5.07 -7.90 -11.95
CA ILE A 97 4.35 -6.62 -11.84
C ILE A 97 3.76 -6.51 -10.43
N THR A 98 3.93 -5.36 -9.77
CA THR A 98 3.38 -5.16 -8.43
C THR A 98 1.85 -5.22 -8.43
N SER A 99 1.28 -5.65 -7.30
CA SER A 99 -0.16 -5.84 -7.10
C SER A 99 -0.76 -5.00 -5.97
N CYS A 100 -0.01 -4.05 -5.40
CA CYS A 100 -0.46 -3.27 -4.25
C CYS A 100 -1.50 -2.17 -4.59
N SER A 101 -1.70 -1.83 -5.87
CA SER A 101 -2.71 -0.87 -6.32
C SER A 101 -3.97 -1.59 -6.83
N PRO A 102 -5.11 -1.51 -6.10
CA PRO A 102 -6.33 -2.22 -6.50
C PRO A 102 -6.95 -1.69 -7.79
N GLY A 103 -6.75 -0.43 -8.12
CA GLY A 103 -7.18 0.14 -9.40
C GLY A 103 -6.42 -0.47 -10.56
N TRP A 104 -5.12 -0.66 -10.41
CA TRP A 104 -4.27 -1.35 -11.38
C TRP A 104 -4.66 -2.83 -11.51
N VAL A 105 -4.77 -3.55 -10.40
CA VAL A 105 -5.14 -4.98 -10.42
C VAL A 105 -6.47 -5.17 -11.14
N LYS A 106 -7.49 -4.34 -10.81
CA LYS A 106 -8.79 -4.40 -11.48
C LYS A 106 -8.72 -4.08 -12.98
N TYR A 107 -7.87 -3.13 -13.36
CA TYR A 107 -7.63 -2.83 -14.77
C TYR A 107 -6.97 -4.01 -15.49
N CYS A 108 -5.96 -4.62 -14.87
CA CYS A 108 -5.29 -5.81 -15.40
C CYS A 108 -6.28 -6.97 -15.59
N GLU A 109 -7.06 -7.30 -14.57
CA GLU A 109 -8.10 -8.35 -14.63
C GLU A 109 -9.11 -8.12 -15.76
N THR A 110 -9.47 -6.86 -16.02
CA THR A 110 -10.53 -6.51 -16.97
C THR A 110 -10.04 -6.45 -18.41
N TYR A 111 -8.86 -5.90 -18.64
CA TYR A 111 -8.37 -5.56 -19.98
C TYR A 111 -7.08 -6.30 -20.37
N ASN A 112 -6.38 -6.88 -19.42
CA ASN A 112 -5.07 -7.50 -19.62
C ASN A 112 -4.95 -8.82 -18.84
N ALA A 113 -5.98 -9.66 -18.93
CA ALA A 113 -6.06 -10.91 -18.16
C ALA A 113 -4.91 -11.88 -18.44
N ASP A 114 -4.27 -11.77 -19.60
CA ASP A 114 -3.06 -12.49 -19.97
C ASP A 114 -1.84 -12.17 -19.08
N PHE A 115 -1.84 -11.00 -18.42
CA PHE A 115 -0.80 -10.58 -17.47
C PHE A 115 -1.11 -10.92 -16.01
N ILE A 116 -2.25 -11.55 -15.69
CA ILE A 116 -2.53 -11.98 -14.31
C ILE A 116 -1.41 -12.85 -13.73
N PRO A 117 -0.82 -13.82 -14.48
CA PRO A 117 0.31 -14.60 -13.96
C PRO A 117 1.58 -13.78 -13.66
N ASN A 118 1.67 -12.57 -14.24
CA ASN A 118 2.79 -11.67 -14.03
C ASN A 118 2.64 -10.83 -12.74
N LEU A 119 1.41 -10.67 -12.23
CA LEU A 119 1.19 -9.94 -10.98
C LEU A 119 1.94 -10.61 -9.82
N SER A 120 2.46 -9.81 -8.90
CA SER A 120 2.93 -10.30 -7.62
C SER A 120 1.80 -11.03 -6.88
N SER A 121 2.14 -12.13 -6.23
CA SER A 121 1.20 -12.88 -5.39
C SER A 121 1.00 -12.27 -4.01
N CYS A 122 1.77 -11.23 -3.69
CA CYS A 122 1.74 -10.57 -2.40
C CYS A 122 0.47 -9.72 -2.21
N LYS A 123 -0.06 -9.74 -1.00
CA LYS A 123 -1.11 -8.80 -0.55
C LYS A 123 -0.53 -7.38 -0.53
N SER A 124 -1.37 -6.37 -0.66
CA SER A 124 -0.92 -4.99 -0.47
C SER A 124 -0.54 -4.70 0.99
N PRO A 125 0.28 -3.65 1.28
CA PRO A 125 0.75 -3.38 2.63
C PRO A 125 -0.35 -3.33 3.69
N HIS A 126 -1.50 -2.72 3.41
CA HIS A 126 -2.54 -2.66 4.43
C HIS A 126 -3.25 -4.01 4.67
N GLU A 127 -3.36 -4.85 3.63
CA GLU A 127 -3.88 -6.21 3.79
C GLU A 127 -2.86 -7.10 4.51
N MET A 128 -1.56 -6.95 4.21
CA MET A 128 -0.50 -7.65 4.96
C MET A 128 -0.54 -7.28 6.44
N LEU A 129 -0.68 -6.00 6.79
CA LEU A 129 -0.76 -5.59 8.19
C LEU A 129 -2.02 -6.15 8.86
N GLY A 130 -3.16 -6.15 8.16
CA GLY A 130 -4.38 -6.77 8.64
C GLY A 130 -4.21 -8.27 8.93
N ALA A 131 -3.59 -9.00 8.00
CA ALA A 131 -3.27 -10.41 8.17
C ALA A 131 -2.32 -10.64 9.38
N VAL A 132 -1.26 -9.85 9.52
CA VAL A 132 -0.31 -9.95 10.65
C VAL A 132 -0.98 -9.64 11.98
N ILE A 133 -1.91 -8.66 12.02
CA ILE A 133 -2.69 -8.36 13.23
C ILE A 133 -3.57 -9.56 13.61
N LYS A 134 -4.28 -10.13 12.65
CA LYS A 134 -5.21 -11.25 12.89
C LYS A 134 -4.54 -12.63 13.03
N THR A 135 -3.24 -12.73 12.82
CA THR A 135 -2.44 -13.96 13.02
C THR A 135 -1.43 -13.76 14.13
N TYR A 136 -0.28 -13.21 13.83
CA TYR A 136 0.83 -13.07 14.79
C TYR A 136 0.47 -12.23 16.03
N TYR A 137 -0.18 -11.06 15.83
CA TYR A 137 -0.52 -10.21 16.97
C TYR A 137 -1.64 -10.82 17.82
N ALA A 138 -2.58 -11.53 17.20
CA ALA A 138 -3.60 -12.33 17.88
C ALA A 138 -2.95 -13.37 18.79
N ASP A 139 -2.01 -14.17 18.27
CA ASP A 139 -1.28 -15.16 19.05
C ASP A 139 -0.48 -14.52 20.20
N LYS A 140 0.21 -13.41 19.90
CA LYS A 140 1.01 -12.68 20.89
C LYS A 140 0.19 -12.10 22.04
N THR A 141 -1.04 -11.68 21.78
CA THR A 141 -1.93 -11.07 22.77
C THR A 141 -2.88 -12.08 23.42
N GLY A 142 -3.05 -13.24 22.82
CA GLY A 142 -4.03 -14.25 23.24
C GLY A 142 -5.48 -13.87 22.94
N ILE A 143 -5.71 -12.93 22.03
CA ILE A 143 -7.06 -12.48 21.63
C ILE A 143 -7.49 -13.31 20.40
N ASP A 144 -8.74 -13.79 20.41
CA ASP A 144 -9.29 -14.52 19.25
C ASP A 144 -9.36 -13.58 18.04
N PRO A 145 -8.82 -13.96 16.86
CA PRO A 145 -8.90 -13.14 15.65
C PRO A 145 -10.32 -12.69 15.28
N ARG A 146 -11.35 -13.47 15.63
CA ARG A 146 -12.77 -13.12 15.41
C ARG A 146 -13.24 -11.95 16.26
N ASP A 147 -12.54 -11.67 17.35
CA ASP A 147 -12.81 -10.54 18.23
C ASP A 147 -11.98 -9.30 17.87
N MET A 148 -11.06 -9.43 16.92
CA MET A 148 -10.25 -8.33 16.37
C MET A 148 -10.91 -7.74 15.12
N LYS A 149 -10.98 -6.41 15.06
CA LYS A 149 -11.43 -5.68 13.87
C LYS A 149 -10.37 -4.68 13.45
N VAL A 150 -10.03 -4.71 12.17
CA VAL A 150 -8.99 -3.85 11.58
C VAL A 150 -9.64 -2.83 10.67
N VAL A 151 -9.42 -1.56 10.97
CA VAL A 151 -9.82 -0.42 10.13
C VAL A 151 -8.59 0.16 9.47
N SER A 152 -8.67 0.44 8.17
CA SER A 152 -7.60 1.11 7.44
C SER A 152 -7.99 2.53 7.04
N VAL A 153 -7.16 3.52 7.36
CA VAL A 153 -7.30 4.89 6.85
C VAL A 153 -6.40 5.04 5.64
N MET A 154 -7.02 5.20 4.46
CA MET A 154 -6.33 5.18 3.17
C MET A 154 -6.63 6.42 2.34
N PRO A 155 -5.70 6.93 1.51
CA PRO A 155 -5.95 8.04 0.60
C PRO A 155 -6.67 7.62 -0.68
N CYS A 156 -7.18 6.39 -0.75
CA CYS A 156 -7.68 5.77 -1.97
C CYS A 156 -9.02 5.06 -1.73
N THR A 157 -10.06 5.42 -2.50
CA THR A 157 -11.37 4.77 -2.42
C THR A 157 -11.37 3.33 -2.95
N ALA A 158 -10.44 2.98 -3.86
CA ALA A 158 -10.30 1.64 -4.39
C ALA A 158 -9.86 0.62 -3.32
N LYS A 159 -9.22 1.06 -2.24
CA LYS A 159 -8.89 0.22 -1.09
C LYS A 159 -10.14 -0.33 -0.38
N LYS A 160 -11.28 0.39 -0.43
CA LYS A 160 -12.58 -0.12 0.05
C LYS A 160 -13.06 -1.34 -0.76
N PHE A 161 -12.77 -1.36 -2.05
CA PHE A 161 -13.07 -2.50 -2.91
C PHE A 161 -12.11 -3.65 -2.65
N GLU A 162 -10.80 -3.38 -2.52
CA GLU A 162 -9.80 -4.38 -2.23
C GLU A 162 -10.12 -5.15 -0.95
N ALA A 163 -10.38 -4.46 0.16
CA ALA A 163 -10.69 -5.08 1.45
C ALA A 163 -11.95 -5.98 1.46
N LYS A 164 -12.78 -5.92 0.41
CA LYS A 164 -13.96 -6.77 0.27
C LYS A 164 -13.76 -7.93 -0.71
N ARG A 165 -12.55 -8.12 -1.23
CA ARG A 165 -12.24 -9.25 -2.11
C ARG A 165 -12.25 -10.55 -1.32
N PRO A 166 -12.89 -11.62 -1.84
CA PRO A 166 -13.06 -12.86 -1.08
C PRO A 166 -11.75 -13.62 -0.85
N GLU A 167 -10.72 -13.38 -1.67
CA GLU A 167 -9.40 -13.98 -1.53
C GLU A 167 -8.51 -13.31 -0.46
N LEU A 168 -8.91 -12.12 0.04
CA LEU A 168 -8.18 -11.37 1.06
C LEU A 168 -8.75 -11.63 2.45
N ASN A 169 -8.62 -12.86 2.89
CA ASN A 169 -9.03 -13.30 4.21
C ASN A 169 -8.11 -14.42 4.72
N GLU A 170 -7.98 -14.49 6.04
CA GLU A 170 -7.30 -15.57 6.72
C GLU A 170 -8.31 -16.33 7.60
N ASN A 171 -8.37 -17.65 7.46
CA ASN A 171 -9.26 -18.49 8.26
C ASN A 171 -10.75 -18.08 8.25
N GLY A 172 -11.20 -17.44 7.16
CA GLY A 172 -12.58 -16.97 7.01
C GLY A 172 -12.86 -15.59 7.58
N GLU A 173 -11.87 -14.93 8.18
CA GLU A 173 -11.94 -13.54 8.62
C GLU A 173 -11.24 -12.63 7.60
N GLN A 174 -11.86 -11.51 7.22
CA GLN A 174 -11.22 -10.52 6.34
C GLN A 174 -9.98 -9.94 7.02
N ASP A 175 -8.91 -9.72 6.27
CA ASP A 175 -7.67 -9.11 6.79
C ASP A 175 -7.95 -7.68 7.27
N VAL A 176 -8.69 -6.90 6.47
CA VAL A 176 -9.16 -5.56 6.80
C VAL A 176 -10.70 -5.54 6.81
N ASP A 177 -11.30 -5.20 7.94
CA ASP A 177 -12.76 -5.21 8.11
C ASP A 177 -13.43 -4.00 7.45
N GLU A 178 -12.84 -2.80 7.56
CA GLU A 178 -13.37 -1.60 6.94
C GLU A 178 -12.26 -0.62 6.52
N VAL A 179 -12.53 0.15 5.49
CA VAL A 179 -11.63 1.20 4.98
C VAL A 179 -12.34 2.53 4.96
N ILE A 180 -11.72 3.54 5.55
CA ILE A 180 -12.15 4.95 5.46
C ILE A 180 -11.07 5.80 4.79
N THR A 181 -11.49 6.85 4.12
CA THR A 181 -10.59 7.80 3.49
C THR A 181 -10.08 8.85 4.49
N THR A 182 -9.02 9.57 4.13
CA THR A 182 -8.51 10.71 4.90
C THR A 182 -9.61 11.73 5.20
N ARG A 183 -10.50 11.98 4.23
CA ARG A 183 -11.63 12.92 4.41
C ARG A 183 -12.71 12.38 5.34
N GLU A 184 -12.96 11.07 5.31
CA GLU A 184 -13.88 10.43 6.25
C GLU A 184 -13.33 10.52 7.68
N LEU A 185 -12.03 10.24 7.88
CA LEU A 185 -11.39 10.43 9.17
C LEU A 185 -11.53 11.87 9.67
N ALA A 186 -11.29 12.87 8.83
CA ALA A 186 -11.45 14.26 9.22
C ALA A 186 -12.89 14.59 9.62
N ARG A 187 -13.90 14.00 8.94
CA ARG A 187 -15.32 14.15 9.32
C ARG A 187 -15.62 13.51 10.67
N MET A 188 -15.08 12.32 10.96
CA MET A 188 -15.23 11.65 12.26
C MET A 188 -14.62 12.49 13.38
N ILE A 189 -13.41 13.03 13.20
CA ILE A 189 -12.73 13.89 14.17
C ILE A 189 -13.57 15.13 14.49
N ARG A 190 -14.12 15.79 13.44
CA ARG A 190 -15.01 16.96 13.63
C ARG A 190 -16.32 16.58 14.32
N ALA A 191 -16.94 15.46 13.94
CA ALA A 191 -18.19 14.99 14.53
C ALA A 191 -18.04 14.64 16.02
N ALA A 192 -16.87 14.11 16.40
CA ALA A 192 -16.53 13.83 17.80
C ALA A 192 -16.17 15.10 18.62
N GLY A 193 -16.16 16.28 18.00
CA GLY A 193 -15.81 17.53 18.68
C GLY A 193 -14.34 17.63 19.13
N ILE A 194 -13.45 16.88 18.50
CA ILE A 194 -12.02 16.86 18.83
C ILE A 194 -11.37 18.11 18.24
N ASP A 195 -10.77 18.94 19.09
CA ASP A 195 -9.92 20.05 18.67
C ASP A 195 -8.55 19.52 18.20
N PHE A 196 -8.47 19.18 16.92
CA PHE A 196 -7.30 18.55 16.31
C PHE A 196 -6.03 19.39 16.45
N ALA A 197 -6.13 20.70 16.38
CA ALA A 197 -4.97 21.60 16.45
C ALA A 197 -4.31 21.57 17.85
N SER A 198 -5.10 21.39 18.91
CA SER A 198 -4.62 21.37 20.29
C SER A 198 -4.14 20.01 20.78
N LEU A 199 -4.28 18.96 19.97
CA LEU A 199 -3.86 17.60 20.36
C LEU A 199 -2.36 17.54 20.62
N PRO A 200 -1.92 16.82 21.69
CA PRO A 200 -0.52 16.44 21.84
C PRO A 200 -0.12 15.45 20.76
N ASP A 201 1.18 15.38 20.47
CA ASP A 201 1.71 14.33 19.64
C ASP A 201 1.82 13.01 20.42
N GLU A 202 1.37 11.93 19.83
CA GLU A 202 1.46 10.57 20.37
C GLU A 202 2.13 9.65 19.34
N GLU A 203 2.74 8.56 19.81
CA GLU A 203 3.45 7.60 18.98
C GLU A 203 2.54 6.45 18.53
N PHE A 204 2.84 5.83 17.42
CA PHE A 204 2.19 4.60 16.97
C PHE A 204 2.44 3.46 17.94
N ASP A 205 1.50 2.52 17.98
CA ASP A 205 1.71 1.21 18.61
C ASP A 205 2.56 0.31 17.71
N SER A 206 3.33 -0.61 18.29
CA SER A 206 4.17 -1.54 17.56
C SER A 206 3.56 -2.94 17.53
N VAL A 207 3.53 -3.56 16.34
CA VAL A 207 3.14 -4.97 16.16
C VAL A 207 4.35 -5.88 16.40
N LEU A 208 5.44 -5.67 15.66
CA LEU A 208 6.65 -6.50 15.64
C LEU A 208 7.94 -5.70 15.87
N GLY A 209 7.87 -4.37 15.86
CA GLY A 209 9.01 -3.46 15.92
C GLY A 209 8.70 -2.14 15.24
N GLU A 210 9.72 -1.39 14.87
CA GLU A 210 9.62 -0.13 14.17
C GLU A 210 9.80 -0.33 12.66
N SER A 211 9.17 0.54 11.84
CA SER A 211 9.39 0.57 10.40
C SER A 211 10.81 1.08 10.08
N THR A 212 11.34 0.65 8.95
CA THR A 212 12.64 1.11 8.46
C THR A 212 12.51 2.27 7.46
N GLY A 213 13.62 2.84 7.02
CA GLY A 213 13.62 3.84 5.96
C GLY A 213 13.18 3.29 4.59
N ALA A 214 13.12 1.98 4.41
CA ALA A 214 12.71 1.35 3.16
C ALA A 214 11.23 1.58 2.87
N GLY A 215 10.33 1.49 3.88
CA GLY A 215 8.92 1.83 3.75
C GLY A 215 8.69 3.28 3.34
N VAL A 216 9.52 4.20 3.79
CA VAL A 216 9.44 5.63 3.44
C VAL A 216 9.72 5.87 1.94
N ILE A 217 10.57 5.05 1.29
CA ILE A 217 10.85 5.15 -0.15
C ILE A 217 9.59 4.96 -0.99
N PHE A 218 8.58 4.23 -0.50
CA PHE A 218 7.29 4.05 -1.19
C PHE A 218 6.57 5.36 -1.52
N GLY A 219 6.83 6.42 -0.78
CA GLY A 219 6.27 7.75 -1.04
C GLY A 219 6.77 8.41 -2.33
N ALA A 220 7.85 7.91 -2.93
CA ALA A 220 8.38 8.41 -4.20
C ALA A 220 7.83 7.58 -5.36
N THR A 221 7.73 8.22 -6.54
CA THR A 221 7.36 7.51 -7.78
C THR A 221 8.35 6.41 -8.13
N GLY A 222 7.86 5.17 -8.21
CA GLY A 222 8.70 3.99 -8.41
C GLY A 222 9.37 3.49 -7.13
N GLY A 223 9.03 4.06 -5.97
CA GLY A 223 9.68 3.76 -4.70
C GLY A 223 9.51 2.32 -4.24
N VAL A 224 8.36 1.69 -4.48
CA VAL A 224 8.15 0.26 -4.17
C VAL A 224 9.18 -0.58 -4.92
N MET A 225 9.30 -0.34 -6.22
CA MET A 225 10.25 -1.06 -7.05
C MET A 225 11.70 -0.77 -6.64
N GLU A 226 12.07 0.50 -6.39
CA GLU A 226 13.41 0.86 -5.93
C GLU A 226 13.77 0.10 -4.64
N ALA A 227 12.86 0.06 -3.67
CA ALA A 227 13.08 -0.63 -2.42
C ALA A 227 13.27 -2.15 -2.61
N ALA A 228 12.42 -2.79 -3.43
CA ALA A 228 12.55 -4.21 -3.72
C ALA A 228 13.81 -4.55 -4.53
N LEU A 229 14.24 -3.67 -5.45
CA LEU A 229 15.50 -3.85 -6.17
C LEU A 229 16.71 -3.75 -5.26
N ARG A 230 16.72 -2.82 -4.30
CA ARG A 230 17.77 -2.72 -3.29
C ARG A 230 17.87 -4.00 -2.48
N PHE A 231 16.73 -4.53 -2.04
CA PHE A 231 16.67 -5.79 -1.33
C PHE A 231 17.17 -6.96 -2.20
N ALA A 232 16.64 -7.13 -3.42
CA ALA A 232 17.03 -8.21 -4.32
C ALA A 232 18.52 -8.16 -4.68
N TYR A 233 19.05 -6.94 -4.89
CA TYR A 233 20.48 -6.73 -5.16
C TYR A 233 21.34 -7.19 -3.98
N GLU A 234 20.98 -6.80 -2.77
CA GLU A 234 21.69 -7.18 -1.56
C GLU A 234 21.65 -8.69 -1.33
N VAL A 235 20.49 -9.32 -1.50
CA VAL A 235 20.33 -10.77 -1.36
C VAL A 235 21.19 -11.54 -2.38
N LEU A 236 21.20 -11.10 -3.64
CA LEU A 236 21.89 -11.82 -4.71
C LEU A 236 23.40 -11.55 -4.78
N THR A 237 23.86 -10.38 -4.35
CA THR A 237 25.25 -9.96 -4.50
C THR A 237 26.01 -9.82 -3.19
N GLY A 238 25.32 -9.75 -2.06
CA GLY A 238 25.90 -9.42 -0.74
C GLY A 238 26.42 -7.99 -0.64
N LYS A 239 25.99 -7.08 -1.54
CA LYS A 239 26.43 -5.69 -1.60
C LYS A 239 25.24 -4.75 -1.55
N THR A 240 25.40 -3.58 -0.96
CA THR A 240 24.39 -2.53 -0.94
C THR A 240 24.31 -1.82 -2.30
N LEU A 241 23.09 -1.60 -2.80
CA LEU A 241 22.84 -0.82 -4.01
C LEU A 241 22.73 0.66 -3.62
N GLU A 242 23.71 1.48 -4.02
CA GLU A 242 23.76 2.89 -3.63
C GLU A 242 22.74 3.76 -4.37
N ASN A 243 22.63 3.60 -5.70
CA ASN A 243 21.70 4.37 -6.54
C ASN A 243 21.08 3.53 -7.66
N VAL A 244 19.80 3.78 -7.93
CA VAL A 244 19.12 3.36 -9.17
C VAL A 244 18.72 4.63 -9.90
N GLU A 245 19.34 4.90 -11.04
CA GLU A 245 18.97 6.04 -11.87
C GLU A 245 17.89 5.63 -12.87
N PHE A 246 16.74 6.29 -12.79
CA PHE A 246 15.63 6.12 -13.72
C PHE A 246 15.67 7.20 -14.78
N GLU A 247 15.73 6.78 -16.04
CA GLU A 247 15.66 7.67 -17.18
C GLU A 247 14.23 7.75 -17.74
N ALA A 248 13.81 8.95 -18.14
CA ALA A 248 12.54 9.14 -18.84
C ALA A 248 12.62 8.50 -20.23
N VAL A 249 11.62 7.66 -20.57
CA VAL A 249 11.57 7.02 -21.89
C VAL A 249 11.28 8.06 -22.96
N ARG A 250 12.14 8.13 -23.97
CA ARG A 250 11.99 9.07 -25.09
C ARG A 250 10.71 8.78 -25.87
N GLY A 251 9.79 9.76 -25.85
CA GLY A 251 8.50 9.66 -26.57
C GLY A 251 7.37 9.03 -25.75
N LEU A 252 7.62 8.60 -24.51
CA LEU A 252 6.60 8.08 -23.58
C LEU A 252 6.57 8.95 -22.32
N GLU A 253 5.89 10.09 -22.37
CA GLU A 253 5.67 10.92 -21.18
C GLU A 253 4.94 10.11 -20.10
N GLY A 254 5.51 10.07 -18.86
CA GLY A 254 4.96 9.30 -17.75
C GLY A 254 5.42 7.83 -17.69
N VAL A 255 6.43 7.45 -18.48
CA VAL A 255 7.14 6.17 -18.34
C VAL A 255 8.63 6.45 -18.07
N LYS A 256 9.19 5.75 -17.09
CA LYS A 256 10.62 5.76 -16.77
C LYS A 256 11.16 4.35 -16.88
N GLU A 257 12.41 4.21 -17.29
CA GLU A 257 13.11 2.94 -17.39
C GLU A 257 14.45 2.99 -16.66
N ALA A 258 14.89 1.85 -16.18
CA ALA A 258 16.23 1.63 -15.66
C ALA A 258 16.72 0.24 -16.08
N SER A 259 18.04 0.07 -16.14
CA SER A 259 18.69 -1.22 -16.32
C SER A 259 19.66 -1.45 -15.18
N LEU A 260 19.62 -2.64 -14.60
CA LEU A 260 20.46 -3.03 -13.49
C LEU A 260 21.11 -4.39 -13.76
N GLU A 261 22.39 -4.54 -13.45
CA GLU A 261 23.03 -5.85 -13.45
C GLU A 261 22.93 -6.51 -12.08
N LEU A 262 22.24 -7.65 -12.03
CA LEU A 262 21.97 -8.44 -10.83
C LEU A 262 22.59 -9.83 -10.99
N GLY A 263 23.69 -10.10 -10.31
CA GLY A 263 24.29 -11.44 -10.30
C GLY A 263 24.65 -12.01 -11.69
N GLY A 264 24.96 -11.15 -12.67
CA GLY A 264 25.27 -11.53 -14.06
C GLY A 264 24.03 -11.54 -14.97
N LEU A 265 22.85 -11.17 -14.49
CA LEU A 265 21.65 -10.96 -15.27
C LEU A 265 21.39 -9.46 -15.43
N LYS A 266 21.11 -9.03 -16.66
CA LYS A 266 20.64 -7.66 -16.91
C LYS A 266 19.12 -7.61 -16.73
N LEU A 267 18.68 -6.89 -15.69
CA LEU A 267 17.27 -6.59 -15.47
C LEU A 267 16.92 -5.25 -16.11
N ASN A 268 15.86 -5.21 -16.89
CA ASN A 268 15.27 -3.98 -17.37
C ASN A 268 13.96 -3.73 -16.59
N ILE A 269 13.76 -2.48 -16.20
CA ILE A 269 12.74 -2.07 -15.26
C ILE A 269 11.98 -0.92 -15.88
N ALA A 270 10.65 -0.92 -15.77
CA ALA A 270 9.82 0.19 -16.19
C ALA A 270 8.87 0.65 -15.07
N VAL A 271 8.69 1.96 -14.95
CA VAL A 271 7.71 2.60 -14.07
C VAL A 271 6.75 3.40 -14.95
N ALA A 272 5.47 3.06 -14.92
CA ALA A 272 4.44 3.73 -15.70
C ALA A 272 3.45 4.46 -14.79
N HIS A 273 3.17 5.73 -15.13
CA HIS A 273 2.16 6.55 -14.47
C HIS A 273 0.84 6.48 -15.19
N GLY A 274 -0.19 6.00 -14.50
CA GLY A 274 -1.54 5.88 -15.01
C GLY A 274 -1.74 4.69 -15.96
N THR A 275 -2.99 4.23 -16.03
CA THR A 275 -3.36 3.01 -16.78
C THR A 275 -3.07 3.10 -18.28
N ALA A 276 -3.17 4.30 -18.88
CA ALA A 276 -2.86 4.49 -20.29
C ALA A 276 -1.38 4.24 -20.62
N ASN A 277 -0.46 4.64 -19.74
CA ASN A 277 0.97 4.38 -19.91
C ASN A 277 1.31 2.94 -19.55
N ALA A 278 0.68 2.39 -18.50
CA ALA A 278 0.79 0.97 -18.19
C ALA A 278 0.40 0.10 -19.40
N GLN A 279 -0.71 0.45 -20.10
CA GLN A 279 -1.11 -0.26 -21.31
C GLN A 279 -0.03 -0.24 -22.40
N LYS A 280 0.60 0.92 -22.64
CA LYS A 280 1.69 1.02 -23.63
C LYS A 280 2.87 0.12 -23.28
N VAL A 281 3.25 0.05 -22.00
CA VAL A 281 4.32 -0.84 -21.53
C VAL A 281 3.92 -2.29 -21.77
N LEU A 282 2.69 -2.70 -21.43
CA LEU A 282 2.21 -4.05 -21.66
C LEU A 282 2.18 -4.42 -23.15
N ASP A 283 1.75 -3.47 -24.00
CA ASP A 283 1.72 -3.69 -25.45
C ASP A 283 3.13 -3.85 -26.02
N SER A 284 4.11 -3.09 -25.51
CA SER A 284 5.52 -3.26 -25.88
C SER A 284 6.09 -4.60 -25.40
N VAL A 285 5.70 -5.08 -24.23
CA VAL A 285 6.06 -6.42 -23.75
C VAL A 285 5.45 -7.50 -24.67
N ARG A 286 4.18 -7.37 -25.07
CA ARG A 286 3.51 -8.30 -25.99
C ARG A 286 4.16 -8.35 -27.37
N SER A 287 4.57 -7.18 -27.90
CA SER A 287 5.23 -7.09 -29.21
C SER A 287 6.68 -7.59 -29.21
N GLY A 288 7.27 -7.77 -28.01
CA GLY A 288 8.67 -8.13 -27.86
C GLY A 288 9.65 -6.97 -28.14
N GLU A 289 9.15 -5.75 -28.27
CA GLU A 289 9.98 -4.55 -28.47
C GLU A 289 10.78 -4.18 -27.22
N LEU A 290 10.25 -4.54 -26.04
CA LEU A 290 10.93 -4.40 -24.75
C LEU A 290 11.35 -5.79 -24.25
N TYR A 291 12.43 -6.33 -24.81
CA TYR A 291 13.00 -7.59 -24.33
C TYR A 291 13.58 -7.43 -22.92
N GLY A 292 13.00 -8.17 -21.97
CA GLY A 292 13.51 -8.24 -20.60
C GLY A 292 13.14 -7.07 -19.71
N VAL A 293 12.09 -6.30 -20.04
CA VAL A 293 11.55 -5.27 -19.14
C VAL A 293 10.73 -5.94 -18.05
N GLU A 294 11.20 -5.85 -16.84
CA GLU A 294 10.41 -6.13 -15.65
C GLU A 294 9.57 -4.88 -15.35
N ALA A 295 8.28 -4.93 -15.69
CA ALA A 295 7.39 -3.80 -15.46
C ALA A 295 6.87 -3.85 -14.01
N TRP A 296 7.26 -2.86 -13.23
CA TRP A 296 6.66 -2.60 -11.92
C TRP A 296 5.78 -1.36 -12.06
N GLY A 297 4.48 -1.57 -12.15
CA GLY A 297 3.53 -0.48 -12.26
C GLY A 297 3.11 0.02 -10.89
N ASN A 298 3.46 1.27 -10.56
CA ASN A 298 2.79 2.01 -9.51
C ASN A 298 1.71 2.86 -10.16
N GLY A 299 0.46 2.39 -10.10
CA GLY A 299 -0.69 3.17 -10.52
C GLY A 299 -1.17 4.05 -9.36
N TYR A 300 -0.61 5.26 -9.23
CA TYR A 300 -1.19 6.36 -8.48
C TYR A 300 -1.45 7.53 -9.43
#